data_a312e99707fdc7c9259bf8dd691393a9
#
_entry.id   a312e99707fdc7c9259bf8dd691393a9
#
_cell.length_a   1.000
_cell.length_b   1.000
_cell.length_c   1.000
_cell.angle_alpha   90.00
_cell.angle_beta   90.00
_cell.angle_gamma   90.00
#
_symmetry.space_group_name_H-M   'P 1'
#
loop_
_entity.id
_entity.type
_entity.pdbx_description
1 polymer ?
#
loop_
_entity_poly.entity_id
_entity_poly.type
_entity_poly.pdbx_seq_one_letter_code
_entity_poly.pdbx_strand_id
1 'polypeptide(L)'
;MKKLFYTLCAALLVVAAGCCDCQRQSASAAAVVPQSITPPGLKMMLPEVIYAVPGIESNIYFANVVDTANINAYAVEVKCARGTHGNKRWFWTPDKKDAGKSFDLELRLFNDYGRVLTGKCKVVVAKEPADYKRSITLSLLAASGVNCGYPLHLLNVMRQNGFVNYTPIGKHSGWGKPVVKGGIAHDGYGGFSWTSFLEHWIYAESELPQAQNEAEKEQMRLLGVRNIPKSQLYRMKSPLLKIVNGKKVLDIPGWLKQINEGKAPDFIVIHLGANDMFGAMADTRLARQEKALKSARILLGELRKHAPRAIIGVCTTYCGCDQDGFGANYKSFQSKYQFRRNIHGYNKALTDFVKSLNDPGISIIPLHQCIDPEGSYMKGRYTVHARSKKVVLRDRNALHPGLEGGYQLGDAIYCWLRKQLEAPAAK
;
A
#
# COMPACT_ATOMS: atom_id res chain seq x y z
N MET A 1 4.23 41.57 -61.15
CA MET A 1 3.63 41.43 -62.50
C MET A 1 2.46 40.44 -62.42
N LYS A 2 1.30 40.98 -62.86
CA LYS A 2 0.11 40.33 -63.44
C LYS A 2 -0.57 39.20 -62.62
N LYS A 3 -1.73 39.48 -62.03
CA LYS A 3 -3.11 39.56 -62.54
C LYS A 3 -3.70 38.19 -62.89
N LEU A 4 -4.71 37.82 -62.11
CA LEU A 4 -6.16 37.76 -62.47
C LEU A 4 -6.59 36.43 -63.11
N PHE A 5 -7.59 35.72 -62.56
CA PHE A 5 -8.91 35.61 -63.16
C PHE A 5 -9.95 35.02 -62.20
N TYR A 6 -11.04 35.77 -62.05
CA TYR A 6 -12.34 35.32 -61.50
C TYR A 6 -13.10 34.56 -62.58
N THR A 7 -13.91 33.60 -62.20
CA THR A 7 -15.11 33.25 -62.97
C THR A 7 -16.25 32.84 -62.06
N LEU A 8 -17.28 33.64 -62.07
CA LEU A 8 -18.63 33.50 -61.55
C LEU A 8 -19.39 32.45 -62.36
N CYS A 9 -20.21 31.62 -61.73
CA CYS A 9 -21.40 31.03 -62.33
C CYS A 9 -22.56 31.04 -61.33
N ALA A 10 -23.50 31.93 -61.64
CA ALA A 10 -24.84 31.95 -61.08
C ALA A 10 -25.80 31.15 -61.97
N ALA A 11 -26.67 30.34 -61.42
CA ALA A 11 -27.92 29.89 -62.06
C ALA A 11 -28.88 29.37 -60.99
N LEU A 12 -29.87 30.07 -60.82
CA LEU A 12 -31.32 30.01 -61.07
C LEU A 12 -32.14 29.26 -59.99
N LEU A 13 -33.00 30.12 -59.36
CA LEU A 13 -34.19 29.73 -58.65
C LEU A 13 -35.23 29.05 -59.52
N VAL A 14 -35.86 28.00 -59.00
CA VAL A 14 -37.21 27.61 -59.38
C VAL A 14 -38.05 27.49 -58.12
N VAL A 15 -39.03 28.34 -58.02
CA VAL A 15 -40.10 28.32 -57.01
C VAL A 15 -41.10 27.28 -57.40
N ALA A 16 -41.38 26.32 -56.52
CA ALA A 16 -42.63 25.53 -56.58
C ALA A 16 -43.32 25.64 -55.22
N ALA A 17 -44.39 26.43 -55.21
CA ALA A 17 -45.30 26.48 -54.07
C ALA A 17 -46.13 25.16 -54.04
N GLY A 18 -45.97 24.40 -52.98
CA GLY A 18 -46.85 23.27 -52.64
C GLY A 18 -47.26 23.41 -51.19
N CYS A 19 -48.49 23.84 -50.99
CA CYS A 19 -49.18 23.75 -49.71
C CYS A 19 -49.29 22.30 -49.28
N CYS A 20 -48.65 21.97 -48.14
CA CYS A 20 -49.04 20.81 -47.32
C CYS A 20 -49.06 21.27 -45.88
N ASP A 21 -50.24 21.29 -45.29
CA ASP A 21 -50.49 21.40 -43.86
C ASP A 21 -49.77 20.21 -43.15
N CYS A 22 -48.59 20.43 -42.68
CA CYS A 22 -47.94 19.56 -41.72
C CYS A 22 -48.28 20.08 -40.33
N GLN A 23 -49.32 19.45 -39.73
CA GLN A 23 -49.51 19.53 -38.28
C GLN A 23 -48.21 19.20 -37.59
N ARG A 24 -47.59 20.21 -36.95
CA ARG A 24 -46.50 20.05 -36.00
C ARG A 24 -47.04 19.31 -34.78
N GLN A 25 -46.98 17.97 -34.80
CA GLN A 25 -46.88 17.23 -33.56
C GLN A 25 -45.51 17.52 -32.96
N SER A 26 -45.51 18.43 -32.00
CA SER A 26 -44.38 18.60 -31.07
C SER A 26 -44.36 17.38 -30.18
N ALA A 27 -43.80 16.28 -30.68
CA ALA A 27 -43.34 15.23 -29.81
C ALA A 27 -42.20 15.83 -28.98
N SER A 28 -42.49 16.24 -27.76
CA SER A 28 -41.51 16.46 -26.72
C SER A 28 -40.72 15.12 -26.61
N ALA A 29 -39.59 15.07 -27.31
CA ALA A 29 -38.60 14.01 -27.05
C ALA A 29 -38.16 14.24 -25.61
N ALA A 30 -38.73 13.48 -24.69
CA ALA A 30 -38.21 13.35 -23.34
C ALA A 30 -36.70 13.07 -23.51
N ALA A 31 -35.87 14.00 -23.09
CA ALA A 31 -34.44 13.84 -23.11
C ALA A 31 -34.16 12.53 -22.35
N VAL A 32 -33.78 11.50 -23.09
CA VAL A 32 -33.29 10.25 -22.48
C VAL A 32 -32.04 10.65 -21.73
N VAL A 33 -32.18 10.87 -20.42
CA VAL A 33 -31.03 11.05 -19.54
C VAL A 33 -30.22 9.76 -19.65
N PRO A 34 -29.00 9.80 -20.20
CA PRO A 34 -28.22 8.60 -20.35
C PRO A 34 -28.09 7.96 -18.97
N GLN A 35 -28.52 6.70 -18.82
CA GLN A 35 -28.21 5.95 -17.61
C GLN A 35 -26.68 5.98 -17.44
N SER A 36 -26.23 6.42 -16.27
CA SER A 36 -24.79 6.47 -15.97
C SER A 36 -24.24 5.05 -16.04
N ILE A 37 -23.54 4.75 -17.13
CA ILE A 37 -22.94 3.43 -17.35
C ILE A 37 -21.60 3.42 -16.60
N THR A 38 -21.54 2.69 -15.48
CA THR A 38 -20.27 2.42 -14.82
C THR A 38 -19.38 1.61 -15.77
N PRO A 39 -18.21 2.14 -16.18
CA PRO A 39 -17.31 1.40 -17.06
C PRO A 39 -16.93 0.04 -16.48
N PRO A 40 -16.89 -1.02 -17.30
CA PRO A 40 -16.49 -2.34 -16.84
C PRO A 40 -15.12 -2.30 -16.14
N GLY A 41 -15.03 -2.88 -14.95
CA GLY A 41 -13.79 -2.95 -14.17
C GLY A 41 -13.49 -1.73 -13.31
N LEU A 42 -14.23 -0.62 -13.42
CA LEU A 42 -14.10 0.52 -12.52
C LEU A 42 -14.57 0.15 -11.11
N LYS A 43 -13.71 0.31 -10.10
CA LYS A 43 -14.02 -0.05 -8.70
C LYS A 43 -13.49 0.99 -7.73
N MET A 44 -14.22 1.15 -6.62
CA MET A 44 -13.77 1.96 -5.48
C MET A 44 -13.06 1.06 -4.47
N MET A 45 -11.85 1.48 -4.08
CA MET A 45 -10.98 0.82 -3.12
C MET A 45 -10.83 1.65 -1.84
N LEU A 46 -11.82 2.47 -1.54
CA LEU A 46 -11.85 3.30 -0.35
C LEU A 46 -11.95 2.40 0.89
N PRO A 47 -11.09 2.58 1.92
CA PRO A 47 -11.21 1.81 3.17
C PRO A 47 -12.50 2.19 3.89
N GLU A 48 -13.04 1.29 4.69
CA GLU A 48 -14.25 1.59 5.49
C GLU A 48 -13.99 2.62 6.57
N VAL A 49 -12.78 2.57 7.15
CA VAL A 49 -12.36 3.46 8.22
C VAL A 49 -10.98 4.04 7.91
N ILE A 50 -10.87 5.35 8.10
CA ILE A 50 -9.61 6.08 8.15
C ILE A 50 -9.40 6.55 9.57
N TYR A 51 -8.27 6.19 10.16
CA TYR A 51 -7.90 6.66 11.48
C TYR A 51 -7.19 8.01 11.36
N ALA A 52 -7.53 8.93 12.24
CA ALA A 52 -6.96 10.27 12.29
C ALA A 52 -6.58 10.64 13.74
N VAL A 53 -5.63 11.55 13.88
CA VAL A 53 -5.15 12.03 15.19
C VAL A 53 -4.99 13.55 15.12
N PRO A 54 -5.37 14.31 16.17
CA PRO A 54 -5.13 15.74 16.20
C PRO A 54 -3.66 16.10 15.92
N GLY A 55 -3.43 17.03 15.00
CA GLY A 55 -2.11 17.48 14.60
C GLY A 55 -1.39 16.61 13.55
N ILE A 56 -1.98 15.47 13.15
CA ILE A 56 -1.41 14.59 12.12
C ILE A 56 -2.26 14.66 10.84
N GLU A 57 -1.63 14.92 9.70
CA GLU A 57 -2.32 15.00 8.42
C GLU A 57 -2.77 13.61 7.94
N SER A 58 -4.05 13.48 7.63
CA SER A 58 -4.65 12.32 6.98
C SER A 58 -4.90 12.61 5.51
N ASN A 59 -4.66 11.62 4.63
CA ASN A 59 -4.75 11.76 3.19
C ASN A 59 -5.56 10.65 2.53
N ILE A 60 -6.27 11.01 1.45
CA ILE A 60 -6.83 10.08 0.48
C ILE A 60 -6.41 10.53 -0.91
N TYR A 61 -5.43 9.88 -1.50
CA TYR A 61 -5.05 10.12 -2.89
C TYR A 61 -6.01 9.36 -3.82
N PHE A 62 -6.74 10.08 -4.66
CA PHE A 62 -7.80 9.50 -5.49
C PHE A 62 -7.30 8.41 -6.42
N ALA A 63 -6.10 8.59 -6.96
CA ALA A 63 -5.44 7.59 -7.80
C ALA A 63 -5.21 6.24 -7.09
N ASN A 64 -5.14 6.21 -5.77
CA ASN A 64 -4.87 5.00 -4.99
C ASN A 64 -6.14 4.27 -4.56
N VAL A 65 -7.29 4.96 -4.58
CA VAL A 65 -8.57 4.38 -4.11
C VAL A 65 -9.56 4.12 -5.24
N VAL A 66 -9.17 4.38 -6.49
CA VAL A 66 -9.97 4.07 -7.67
C VAL A 66 -9.21 3.14 -8.59
N ASP A 67 -9.73 1.95 -8.82
CA ASP A 67 -9.17 0.99 -9.80
C ASP A 67 -9.58 1.40 -11.22
N THR A 68 -8.74 2.22 -11.83
CA THR A 68 -8.87 2.71 -13.20
C THR A 68 -7.50 2.83 -13.86
N ALA A 69 -7.45 2.77 -15.18
CA ALA A 69 -6.22 3.02 -15.93
C ALA A 69 -5.74 4.48 -15.80
N ASN A 70 -6.68 5.41 -15.76
CA ASN A 70 -6.40 6.85 -15.69
C ASN A 70 -7.45 7.57 -14.84
N ILE A 71 -7.08 7.96 -13.63
CA ILE A 71 -7.97 8.72 -12.74
C ILE A 71 -8.33 10.10 -13.31
N ASN A 72 -7.45 10.70 -14.12
CA ASN A 72 -7.70 12.02 -14.71
C ASN A 72 -8.80 12.02 -15.79
N ALA A 73 -9.31 10.83 -16.17
CA ALA A 73 -10.50 10.71 -17.02
C ALA A 73 -11.82 10.91 -16.26
N TYR A 74 -11.74 11.19 -14.95
CA TYR A 74 -12.90 11.36 -14.08
C TYR A 74 -12.79 12.65 -13.28
N ALA A 75 -13.90 13.34 -13.13
CA ALA A 75 -14.05 14.35 -12.10
C ALA A 75 -14.33 13.64 -10.76
N VAL A 76 -13.66 14.10 -9.71
CA VAL A 76 -13.83 13.56 -8.36
C VAL A 76 -14.50 14.61 -7.50
N GLU A 77 -15.55 14.23 -6.78
CA GLU A 77 -16.14 15.04 -5.72
C GLU A 77 -15.94 14.37 -4.37
N VAL A 78 -15.64 15.16 -3.35
CA VAL A 78 -15.59 14.70 -1.96
C VAL A 78 -16.64 15.44 -1.14
N LYS A 79 -17.52 14.67 -0.49
CA LYS A 79 -18.47 15.19 0.49
C LYS A 79 -18.03 14.76 1.87
N CYS A 80 -17.51 15.72 2.66
CA CYS A 80 -17.14 15.53 4.05
C CYS A 80 -17.27 16.87 4.79
N ALA A 81 -17.69 16.83 6.06
CA ALA A 81 -17.79 18.02 6.90
C ALA A 81 -16.41 18.58 7.32
N ARG A 82 -15.34 17.88 7.01
CA ARG A 82 -13.97 18.23 7.39
C ARG A 82 -13.02 18.03 6.20
N GLY A 83 -11.86 18.69 6.30
CA GLY A 83 -10.77 18.57 5.35
C GLY A 83 -10.94 19.44 4.10
N THR A 84 -9.97 19.30 3.23
CA THR A 84 -9.87 20.05 1.98
C THR A 84 -9.88 19.09 0.80
N HIS A 85 -10.72 19.34 -0.17
CA HIS A 85 -10.73 18.68 -1.46
C HIS A 85 -9.76 19.38 -2.40
N GLY A 86 -8.57 18.81 -2.57
CA GLY A 86 -7.58 19.24 -3.56
C GLY A 86 -7.74 18.50 -4.89
N ASN A 87 -6.95 18.87 -5.89
CA ASN A 87 -7.03 18.30 -7.24
C ASN A 87 -6.81 16.77 -7.28
N LYS A 88 -5.89 16.24 -6.44
CA LYS A 88 -5.46 14.83 -6.48
C LYS A 88 -5.78 14.07 -5.21
N ARG A 89 -6.19 14.78 -4.15
CA ARG A 89 -6.43 14.19 -2.83
C ARG A 89 -7.46 14.97 -2.03
N TRP A 90 -8.08 14.28 -1.08
CA TRP A 90 -8.64 14.89 0.11
C TRP A 90 -7.61 14.79 1.23
N PHE A 91 -7.47 15.87 2.02
CA PHE A 91 -6.55 15.88 3.15
C PHE A 91 -7.12 16.70 4.31
N TRP A 92 -6.72 16.33 5.52
CA TRP A 92 -7.17 16.98 6.74
C TRP A 92 -6.21 16.75 7.90
N THR A 93 -5.96 17.81 8.66
CA THR A 93 -5.27 17.74 9.95
C THR A 93 -6.28 18.08 11.04
N PRO A 94 -6.76 17.12 11.85
CA PRO A 94 -7.74 17.37 12.89
C PRO A 94 -7.20 18.31 13.96
N ASP A 95 -8.10 19.11 14.54
CA ASP A 95 -7.83 19.87 15.77
C ASP A 95 -8.08 19.01 17.01
N LYS A 96 -7.56 19.44 18.18
CA LYS A 96 -7.84 18.79 19.48
C LYS A 96 -9.33 18.68 19.78
N LYS A 97 -10.15 19.67 19.37
CA LYS A 97 -11.61 19.65 19.53
C LYS A 97 -12.33 18.56 18.76
N ASP A 98 -11.65 17.93 17.78
CA ASP A 98 -12.19 16.84 16.98
C ASP A 98 -11.88 15.44 17.57
N ALA A 99 -11.07 15.38 18.62
CA ALA A 99 -10.73 14.13 19.29
C ALA A 99 -12.00 13.37 19.74
N GLY A 100 -12.03 12.07 19.44
CA GLY A 100 -13.15 11.18 19.72
C GLY A 100 -14.36 11.31 18.79
N LYS A 101 -14.34 12.24 17.83
CA LYS A 101 -15.40 12.37 16.84
C LYS A 101 -15.18 11.49 15.62
N SER A 102 -16.24 11.26 14.86
CA SER A 102 -16.19 10.61 13.58
C SER A 102 -16.98 11.40 12.54
N PHE A 103 -16.54 11.32 11.28
CA PHE A 103 -17.12 12.04 10.15
C PHE A 103 -17.30 11.08 8.99
N ASP A 104 -18.46 11.16 8.33
CA ASP A 104 -18.68 10.43 7.11
C ASP A 104 -18.02 11.16 5.95
N LEU A 105 -17.34 10.42 5.10
CA LEU A 105 -16.73 10.89 3.87
C LEU A 105 -17.30 10.07 2.71
N GLU A 106 -17.82 10.77 1.72
CA GLU A 106 -18.32 10.20 0.48
C GLU A 106 -17.48 10.71 -0.69
N LEU A 107 -16.98 9.80 -1.50
CA LEU A 107 -16.21 10.08 -2.71
C LEU A 107 -17.05 9.66 -3.91
N ARG A 108 -17.27 10.59 -4.86
CA ARG A 108 -18.06 10.40 -6.06
C ARG A 108 -17.21 10.60 -7.29
N LEU A 109 -17.36 9.73 -8.26
CA LEU A 109 -16.72 9.85 -9.56
C LEU A 109 -17.75 10.17 -10.64
N PHE A 110 -17.37 11.10 -11.51
CA PHE A 110 -18.16 11.51 -12.67
C PHE A 110 -17.32 11.38 -13.94
N ASN A 111 -17.97 11.04 -15.02
CA ASN A 111 -17.49 11.23 -16.40
C ASN A 111 -18.46 12.13 -17.16
N ASP A 112 -18.28 12.28 -18.47
CA ASP A 112 -19.12 13.14 -19.32
C ASP A 112 -20.60 12.71 -19.35
N TYR A 113 -20.92 11.50 -18.92
CA TYR A 113 -22.29 10.97 -18.88
C TYR A 113 -22.92 11.07 -17.48
N GLY A 114 -22.19 11.56 -16.48
CA GLY A 114 -22.70 11.72 -15.11
C GLY A 114 -21.93 10.91 -14.07
N ARG A 115 -22.59 10.69 -12.92
CA ARG A 115 -21.97 9.95 -11.81
C ARG A 115 -21.88 8.46 -12.11
N VAL A 116 -20.66 7.94 -12.11
CA VAL A 116 -20.38 6.52 -12.45
C VAL A 116 -20.05 5.65 -11.23
N LEU A 117 -19.57 6.24 -10.11
CA LEU A 117 -19.17 5.49 -8.93
C LEU A 117 -19.32 6.33 -7.66
N THR A 118 -19.66 5.66 -6.56
CA THR A 118 -19.69 6.29 -5.22
C THR A 118 -19.06 5.34 -4.21
N GLY A 119 -18.17 5.85 -3.37
CA GLY A 119 -17.61 5.14 -2.22
C GLY A 119 -17.85 5.94 -0.93
N LYS A 120 -17.95 5.25 0.19
CA LYS A 120 -18.12 5.84 1.52
C LYS A 120 -17.09 5.27 2.47
N CYS A 121 -16.59 6.11 3.38
CA CYS A 121 -15.79 5.69 4.51
C CYS A 121 -16.11 6.57 5.72
N LYS A 122 -15.65 6.13 6.89
CA LYS A 122 -15.74 6.88 8.11
C LYS A 122 -14.34 7.35 8.52
N VAL A 123 -14.17 8.64 8.75
CA VAL A 123 -12.95 9.20 9.35
C VAL A 123 -13.15 9.24 10.86
N VAL A 124 -12.32 8.51 11.59
CA VAL A 124 -12.43 8.36 13.07
C VAL A 124 -11.22 9.02 13.70
N VAL A 125 -11.47 10.07 14.47
CA VAL A 125 -10.41 10.77 15.20
C VAL A 125 -10.19 10.11 16.55
N ALA A 126 -8.97 9.67 16.83
CA ALA A 126 -8.63 9.05 18.10
C ALA A 126 -8.84 10.02 19.26
N LYS A 127 -9.31 9.49 20.39
CA LYS A 127 -9.37 10.22 21.67
C LYS A 127 -7.97 10.42 22.23
N GLU A 128 -7.83 11.33 23.19
CA GLU A 128 -6.61 11.40 23.98
C GLU A 128 -6.41 10.07 24.74
N PRO A 129 -5.19 9.51 24.76
CA PRO A 129 -4.92 8.31 25.52
C PRO A 129 -5.09 8.54 27.02
N ALA A 130 -5.58 7.53 27.70
CA ALA A 130 -5.70 7.58 29.17
C ALA A 130 -4.34 7.59 29.89
N ASP A 131 -3.32 6.96 29.28
CA ASP A 131 -1.97 6.84 29.85
C ASP A 131 -0.88 6.92 28.79
N TYR A 132 -0.18 8.05 28.77
CA TYR A 132 1.01 8.26 27.92
C TYR A 132 2.28 7.58 28.45
N LYS A 133 2.32 7.21 29.73
CA LYS A 133 3.47 6.54 30.37
C LYS A 133 3.43 5.04 30.23
N ARG A 134 2.35 4.49 29.70
CA ARG A 134 2.22 3.05 29.41
C ARG A 134 3.40 2.56 28.59
N SER A 135 4.01 1.46 29.01
CA SER A 135 4.97 0.73 28.20
C SER A 135 4.27 0.11 26.99
N ILE A 136 4.82 0.34 25.81
CA ILE A 136 4.27 -0.15 24.54
C ILE A 136 5.39 -0.83 23.77
N THR A 137 5.19 -2.10 23.46
CA THR A 137 6.08 -2.87 22.58
C THR A 137 5.39 -3.13 21.24
N LEU A 138 6.09 -2.86 20.13
CA LEU A 138 5.59 -3.09 18.78
C LEU A 138 6.62 -3.87 17.95
N SER A 139 6.19 -5.01 17.40
CA SER A 139 6.93 -5.74 16.39
C SER A 139 6.39 -5.42 15.00
N LEU A 140 7.30 -5.24 14.04
CA LEU A 140 6.98 -4.94 12.66
C LEU A 140 7.52 -6.05 11.75
N LEU A 141 6.63 -6.92 11.25
CA LEU A 141 6.93 -7.91 10.22
C LEU A 141 6.69 -7.31 8.83
N ALA A 142 7.72 -7.15 8.02
CA ALA A 142 7.57 -6.41 6.78
C ALA A 142 8.52 -6.89 5.66
N ALA A 143 8.28 -6.39 4.45
CA ALA A 143 9.20 -6.48 3.33
C ALA A 143 10.19 -5.31 3.32
N SER A 144 10.89 -5.09 2.20
CA SER A 144 11.89 -4.01 2.04
C SER A 144 11.36 -2.59 2.24
N GLY A 145 10.06 -2.37 2.15
CA GLY A 145 9.42 -1.06 2.38
C GLY A 145 9.75 -0.44 3.74
N VAL A 146 10.05 -1.25 4.75
CA VAL A 146 10.48 -0.76 6.09
C VAL A 146 11.77 0.07 6.03
N ASN A 147 12.61 -0.15 5.04
CA ASN A 147 13.85 0.60 4.87
C ASN A 147 13.65 2.01 4.28
N CYS A 148 12.40 2.38 3.98
CA CYS A 148 12.03 3.73 3.51
C CYS A 148 11.83 4.75 4.64
N GLY A 149 12.25 4.40 5.87
CA GLY A 149 12.32 5.34 6.99
C GLY A 149 11.08 5.42 7.88
N TYR A 150 9.94 4.79 7.51
CA TYR A 150 8.74 4.91 8.33
C TYR A 150 8.84 4.30 9.75
N PRO A 151 9.65 3.28 10.07
CA PRO A 151 9.81 2.84 11.45
C PRO A 151 10.48 3.89 12.34
N LEU A 152 11.48 4.62 11.79
CA LEU A 152 12.13 5.72 12.51
C LEU A 152 11.14 6.90 12.68
N HIS A 153 10.38 7.21 11.64
CA HIS A 153 9.36 8.26 11.73
C HIS A 153 8.31 7.91 12.79
N LEU A 154 7.79 6.67 12.79
CA LEU A 154 6.85 6.20 13.80
C LEU A 154 7.42 6.34 15.22
N LEU A 155 8.69 5.94 15.45
CA LEU A 155 9.35 6.12 16.75
C LEU A 155 9.39 7.60 17.17
N ASN A 156 9.74 8.49 16.24
CA ASN A 156 9.82 9.92 16.49
C ASN A 156 8.44 10.51 16.81
N VAL A 157 7.41 10.18 16.02
CA VAL A 157 6.04 10.66 16.22
C VAL A 157 5.48 10.16 17.55
N MET A 158 5.71 8.90 17.93
CA MET A 158 5.30 8.36 19.22
C MET A 158 5.92 9.17 20.37
N ARG A 159 7.24 9.41 20.33
CA ARG A 159 7.95 10.17 21.39
C ARG A 159 7.53 11.64 21.44
N GLN A 160 7.39 12.30 20.31
CA GLN A 160 6.95 13.70 20.21
C GLN A 160 5.53 13.89 20.75
N ASN A 161 4.70 12.86 20.68
CA ASN A 161 3.34 12.86 21.22
C ASN A 161 3.24 12.23 22.62
N GLY A 162 4.35 12.15 23.37
CA GLY A 162 4.37 11.82 24.80
C GLY A 162 4.54 10.33 25.14
N PHE A 163 4.57 9.42 24.17
CA PHE A 163 4.78 7.98 24.41
C PHE A 163 6.26 7.65 24.58
N VAL A 164 6.83 8.09 25.70
CA VAL A 164 8.28 7.95 25.98
C VAL A 164 8.72 6.49 26.19
N ASN A 165 7.79 5.63 26.61
CA ASN A 165 8.03 4.19 26.86
C ASN A 165 7.66 3.32 25.65
N TYR A 166 7.57 3.90 24.44
CA TYR A 166 7.40 3.13 23.22
C TYR A 166 8.71 2.46 22.80
N THR A 167 8.68 1.15 22.59
CA THR A 167 9.82 0.32 22.24
C THR A 167 9.51 -0.51 21.00
N PRO A 168 10.08 -0.17 19.82
CA PRO A 168 10.06 -1.05 18.67
C PRO A 168 10.97 -2.26 18.94
N ILE A 169 10.49 -3.46 18.65
CA ILE A 169 11.22 -4.71 18.85
C ILE A 169 11.34 -5.50 17.54
N GLY A 170 12.44 -6.23 17.39
CA GLY A 170 12.76 -7.02 16.20
C GLY A 170 14.22 -7.43 16.18
N LYS A 171 14.61 -8.21 15.17
CA LYS A 171 15.97 -8.79 15.09
C LYS A 171 17.02 -7.83 14.56
N HIS A 172 16.62 -6.81 13.80
CA HIS A 172 17.56 -5.86 13.20
C HIS A 172 16.96 -4.47 12.99
N SER A 173 17.83 -3.50 12.70
CA SER A 173 17.46 -2.17 12.23
C SER A 173 17.90 -2.00 10.78
N GLY A 174 17.09 -1.49 9.91
CA GLY A 174 17.32 -1.23 8.48
C GLY A 174 18.47 -2.00 7.81
N TRP A 175 18.19 -2.71 6.74
CA TRP A 175 19.17 -3.46 5.93
C TRP A 175 20.03 -4.48 6.72
N GLY A 176 19.47 -5.10 7.76
CA GLY A 176 20.16 -6.10 8.58
C GLY A 176 21.20 -5.55 9.55
N LYS A 177 21.20 -4.26 9.81
CA LYS A 177 22.09 -3.64 10.80
C LYS A 177 21.72 -4.06 12.23
N PRO A 178 22.67 -4.15 13.15
CA PRO A 178 22.37 -4.42 14.55
C PRO A 178 21.42 -3.39 15.15
N VAL A 179 20.58 -3.83 16.08
CA VAL A 179 19.69 -2.95 16.85
C VAL A 179 20.52 -2.15 17.84
N VAL A 180 20.31 -0.84 17.87
CA VAL A 180 20.94 0.08 18.83
C VAL A 180 19.91 0.35 19.95
N LYS A 181 20.36 0.37 21.21
CA LYS A 181 19.50 0.67 22.36
C LYS A 181 18.78 2.01 22.16
N GLY A 182 17.45 1.98 22.28
CA GLY A 182 16.60 3.15 22.06
C GLY A 182 16.41 3.56 20.59
N GLY A 183 17.00 2.81 19.63
CA GLY A 183 16.81 2.99 18.20
C GLY A 183 15.61 2.21 17.66
N ILE A 184 15.53 2.12 16.34
CA ILE A 184 14.52 1.30 15.66
C ILE A 184 14.93 -0.16 15.69
N ALA A 185 13.91 -1.04 15.84
CA ALA A 185 14.06 -2.48 15.62
C ALA A 185 12.85 -2.97 14.82
N HIS A 186 13.06 -3.94 13.96
CA HIS A 186 12.00 -4.56 13.15
C HIS A 186 12.43 -5.90 12.56
N ASP A 187 11.47 -6.65 12.03
CA ASP A 187 11.67 -7.87 11.23
C ASP A 187 11.21 -7.63 9.78
N GLY A 188 11.87 -6.67 9.12
CA GLY A 188 11.62 -6.35 7.73
C GLY A 188 12.74 -6.86 6.83
N TYR A 189 12.40 -7.68 5.84
CA TYR A 189 13.35 -8.39 4.98
C TYR A 189 13.14 -8.05 3.51
N GLY A 190 14.23 -7.71 2.82
CA GLY A 190 14.16 -7.37 1.39
C GLY A 190 13.66 -8.55 0.55
N GLY A 191 12.61 -8.31 -0.25
CA GLY A 191 12.03 -9.34 -1.12
C GLY A 191 11.05 -10.31 -0.44
N PHE A 192 10.83 -10.21 0.88
CA PHE A 192 9.92 -11.11 1.57
C PHE A 192 8.46 -10.88 1.19
N SER A 193 7.73 -11.97 1.10
CA SER A 193 6.30 -12.10 0.92
C SER A 193 5.68 -12.79 2.14
N TRP A 194 4.37 -12.94 2.19
CA TRP A 194 3.71 -13.78 3.20
C TRP A 194 4.27 -15.20 3.22
N THR A 195 4.43 -15.78 2.02
CA THR A 195 5.00 -17.12 1.87
C THR A 195 6.46 -17.19 2.35
N SER A 196 7.22 -16.10 2.16
CA SER A 196 8.63 -16.08 2.59
C SER A 196 8.78 -16.24 4.10
N PHE A 197 7.88 -15.68 4.90
CA PHE A 197 7.92 -15.87 6.34
C PHE A 197 7.66 -17.32 6.77
N LEU A 198 6.98 -18.12 5.95
CA LEU A 198 6.66 -19.52 6.21
C LEU A 198 7.66 -20.52 5.63
N GLU A 199 8.37 -20.15 4.56
CA GLU A 199 9.12 -21.12 3.74
C GLU A 199 10.57 -20.71 3.44
N HIS A 200 10.93 -19.41 3.61
CA HIS A 200 12.21 -18.93 3.12
C HIS A 200 13.36 -19.34 4.05
N TRP A 201 14.15 -20.25 3.57
CA TRP A 201 15.37 -20.72 4.22
C TRP A 201 16.39 -21.08 3.18
N ILE A 202 17.48 -20.34 3.13
CA ILE A 202 18.62 -20.59 2.24
C ILE A 202 19.86 -20.70 3.14
N TYR A 203 20.63 -21.74 2.94
CA TYR A 203 21.90 -21.91 3.63
C TYR A 203 22.97 -21.05 2.93
N ALA A 204 23.68 -20.24 3.70
CA ALA A 204 24.89 -19.60 3.21
C ALA A 204 26.06 -20.58 3.30
N GLU A 205 26.94 -20.56 2.31
CA GLU A 205 28.13 -21.42 2.27
C GLU A 205 28.98 -21.24 3.53
N SER A 206 29.06 -20.02 4.06
CA SER A 206 29.78 -19.69 5.31
C SER A 206 29.14 -20.25 6.59
N GLU A 207 27.92 -20.82 6.52
CA GLU A 207 27.20 -21.40 7.68
C GLU A 207 27.36 -22.91 7.74
N LEU A 208 27.96 -23.53 6.72
CA LEU A 208 28.14 -24.94 6.64
C LEU A 208 29.58 -25.33 6.93
N PRO A 209 29.83 -26.50 7.52
CA PRO A 209 31.15 -27.07 7.57
C PRO A 209 31.73 -27.13 6.16
N GLN A 210 33.05 -26.93 6.02
CA GLN A 210 33.67 -27.09 4.69
C GLN A 210 33.39 -28.49 4.19
N ALA A 211 32.87 -28.62 2.97
CA ALA A 211 32.62 -29.90 2.35
C ALA A 211 33.94 -30.63 2.17
N GLN A 212 34.05 -31.82 2.73
CA GLN A 212 35.25 -32.62 2.70
C GLN A 212 35.39 -33.45 1.43
N ASN A 213 34.29 -33.62 0.66
CA ASN A 213 34.27 -34.41 -0.55
C ASN A 213 33.21 -33.92 -1.54
N GLU A 214 33.24 -34.40 -2.80
CA GLU A 214 32.32 -33.98 -3.87
C GLU A 214 30.86 -34.40 -3.60
N ALA A 215 30.61 -35.47 -2.87
CA ALA A 215 29.25 -35.89 -2.50
C ALA A 215 28.60 -34.89 -1.53
N GLU A 216 29.34 -34.36 -0.58
CA GLU A 216 28.87 -33.28 0.33
C GLU A 216 28.67 -31.99 -0.41
N LYS A 217 29.53 -31.62 -1.37
CA LYS A 217 29.36 -30.46 -2.20
C LYS A 217 28.09 -30.54 -3.05
N GLU A 218 27.79 -31.69 -3.63
CA GLU A 218 26.57 -31.92 -4.38
C GLU A 218 25.34 -31.87 -3.47
N GLN A 219 25.42 -32.44 -2.27
CA GLN A 219 24.34 -32.32 -1.29
C GLN A 219 24.09 -30.87 -0.88
N MET A 220 25.13 -30.07 -0.68
CA MET A 220 25.02 -28.62 -0.42
C MET A 220 24.38 -27.90 -1.60
N ARG A 221 24.73 -28.25 -2.84
CA ARG A 221 24.13 -27.69 -4.05
C ARG A 221 22.64 -28.02 -4.15
N LEU A 222 22.25 -29.24 -3.82
CA LEU A 222 20.85 -29.68 -3.80
C LEU A 222 20.05 -28.99 -2.67
N LEU A 223 20.69 -28.66 -1.55
CA LEU A 223 20.08 -27.87 -0.48
C LEU A 223 19.95 -26.37 -0.83
N GLY A 224 20.42 -25.94 -1.98
CA GLY A 224 20.35 -24.54 -2.42
C GLY A 224 21.37 -23.64 -1.72
N VAL A 225 22.49 -24.19 -1.27
CA VAL A 225 23.61 -23.44 -0.70
C VAL A 225 24.16 -22.45 -1.72
N ARG A 226 24.34 -21.20 -1.33
CA ARG A 226 24.83 -20.14 -2.21
C ARG A 226 25.94 -19.35 -1.54
N ASN A 227 26.91 -18.95 -2.36
CA ASN A 227 27.89 -17.94 -1.94
C ASN A 227 27.18 -16.57 -1.84
N ILE A 228 26.97 -16.11 -0.61
CA ILE A 228 26.18 -14.90 -0.34
C ILE A 228 27.02 -13.94 0.51
N PRO A 229 27.11 -12.68 0.11
CA PRO A 229 27.83 -11.67 0.89
C PRO A 229 27.27 -11.59 2.32
N LYS A 230 28.18 -11.48 3.30
CA LYS A 230 27.79 -11.34 4.74
C LYS A 230 26.72 -10.26 4.97
N SER A 231 26.76 -9.15 4.21
CA SER A 231 25.78 -8.09 4.27
C SER A 231 24.35 -8.49 3.86
N GLN A 232 24.16 -9.65 3.25
CA GLN A 232 22.87 -10.16 2.81
C GLN A 232 22.39 -11.40 3.59
N LEU A 233 23.18 -11.92 4.52
CA LEU A 233 22.84 -13.12 5.30
C LEU A 233 21.52 -13.01 6.05
N TYR A 234 21.16 -11.80 6.51
CA TYR A 234 19.88 -11.55 7.19
C TYR A 234 18.65 -11.86 6.32
N ARG A 235 18.81 -11.92 4.98
CA ARG A 235 17.71 -12.25 4.04
C ARG A 235 17.55 -13.73 3.79
N MET A 236 18.47 -14.57 4.31
CA MET A 236 18.57 -15.97 3.93
C MET A 236 17.57 -16.87 4.64
N LYS A 237 17.03 -16.39 5.76
CA LYS A 237 16.12 -17.19 6.59
C LYS A 237 15.00 -16.32 7.14
N SER A 238 13.81 -16.89 7.17
CA SER A 238 12.74 -16.30 7.95
C SER A 238 13.12 -16.37 9.44
N PRO A 239 12.89 -15.28 10.20
CA PRO A 239 13.10 -15.29 11.64
C PRO A 239 12.13 -16.22 12.39
N LEU A 240 11.04 -16.59 11.73
CA LEU A 240 9.95 -17.40 12.27
C LEU A 240 10.15 -18.90 12.05
N LEU A 241 11.26 -19.31 11.43
CA LEU A 241 11.54 -20.71 11.13
C LEU A 241 12.72 -21.25 11.93
N LYS A 242 12.63 -22.55 12.26
CA LYS A 242 13.77 -23.38 12.68
C LYS A 242 13.81 -24.66 11.87
N ILE A 243 14.97 -25.32 11.85
CA ILE A 243 15.13 -26.66 11.28
C ILE A 243 15.04 -27.70 12.40
N VAL A 244 14.13 -28.65 12.25
CA VAL A 244 13.97 -29.80 13.15
C VAL A 244 13.97 -31.06 12.28
N ASN A 245 14.92 -31.95 12.50
CA ASN A 245 15.08 -33.19 11.71
C ASN A 245 15.07 -32.91 10.18
N GLY A 246 15.82 -31.90 9.73
CA GLY A 246 15.91 -31.50 8.33
C GLY A 246 14.66 -30.83 7.75
N LYS A 247 13.60 -30.62 8.52
CA LYS A 247 12.36 -29.97 8.08
C LYS A 247 12.23 -28.56 8.63
N LYS A 248 11.68 -27.66 7.82
CA LYS A 248 11.33 -26.30 8.23
C LYS A 248 10.08 -26.33 9.10
N VAL A 249 10.16 -25.75 10.28
CA VAL A 249 9.05 -25.67 11.25
C VAL A 249 8.91 -24.24 11.72
N LEU A 250 7.67 -23.74 11.81
CA LEU A 250 7.39 -22.44 12.44
C LEU A 250 7.76 -22.48 13.92
N ASP A 251 8.47 -21.45 14.37
CA ASP A 251 8.97 -21.30 15.75
C ASP A 251 8.70 -19.90 16.28
N ILE A 252 7.42 -19.57 16.40
CA ILE A 252 7.01 -18.28 16.97
C ILE A 252 7.55 -18.11 18.41
N PRO A 253 7.52 -19.12 19.31
CA PRO A 253 8.13 -18.99 20.64
C PRO A 253 9.64 -18.65 20.58
N GLY A 254 10.40 -19.32 19.70
CA GLY A 254 11.82 -19.01 19.51
C GLY A 254 12.08 -17.61 18.98
N TRP A 255 11.23 -17.14 18.07
CA TRP A 255 11.26 -15.75 17.60
C TRP A 255 10.96 -14.76 18.73
N LEU A 256 9.89 -14.96 19.51
CA LEU A 256 9.54 -14.12 20.66
C LEU A 256 10.68 -14.08 21.71
N LYS A 257 11.33 -15.22 21.96
CA LYS A 257 12.50 -15.28 22.85
C LYS A 257 13.64 -14.40 22.36
N GLN A 258 13.86 -14.33 21.05
CA GLN A 258 14.95 -13.54 20.47
C GLN A 258 14.66 -12.03 20.45
N ILE A 259 13.41 -11.61 20.30
CA ILE A 259 13.06 -10.18 20.14
C ILE A 259 12.53 -9.54 21.41
N ASN A 260 11.97 -10.31 22.37
CA ASN A 260 11.28 -9.78 23.54
C ASN A 260 11.31 -10.77 24.75
N GLU A 261 12.40 -11.48 24.94
CA GLU A 261 12.59 -12.38 26.08
C GLU A 261 11.49 -13.44 26.26
N GLY A 262 10.83 -13.81 25.18
CA GLY A 262 9.71 -14.77 25.18
C GLY A 262 8.34 -14.15 25.44
N LYS A 263 8.26 -12.86 25.74
CA LYS A 263 7.00 -12.15 25.93
C LYS A 263 6.37 -11.76 24.60
N ALA A 264 5.05 -11.90 24.50
CA ALA A 264 4.33 -11.36 23.35
C ALA A 264 4.41 -9.82 23.32
N PRO A 265 4.56 -9.18 22.15
CA PRO A 265 4.46 -7.74 22.04
C PRO A 265 3.01 -7.29 22.25
N ASP A 266 2.81 -6.01 22.63
CA ASP A 266 1.47 -5.42 22.70
C ASP A 266 0.85 -5.31 21.30
N PHE A 267 1.70 -4.97 20.30
CA PHE A 267 1.28 -4.76 18.94
C PHE A 267 2.17 -5.52 17.95
N ILE A 268 1.55 -6.10 16.93
CA ILE A 268 2.24 -6.66 15.77
C ILE A 268 1.68 -5.96 14.53
N VAL A 269 2.53 -5.29 13.77
CA VAL A 269 2.18 -4.69 12.49
C VAL A 269 2.77 -5.54 11.37
N ILE A 270 1.94 -5.92 10.40
CA ILE A 270 2.37 -6.75 9.26
C ILE A 270 2.19 -5.96 7.97
N HIS A 271 3.29 -5.67 7.26
CA HIS A 271 3.29 -4.93 6.01
C HIS A 271 3.90 -5.75 4.87
N LEU A 272 3.08 -6.61 4.28
CA LEU A 272 3.43 -7.57 3.21
C LEU A 272 2.43 -7.46 2.05
N GLY A 273 2.72 -8.12 0.93
CA GLY A 273 1.85 -8.22 -0.23
C GLY A 273 2.44 -7.66 -1.52
N ALA A 274 3.31 -6.65 -1.45
CA ALA A 274 3.93 -6.09 -2.64
C ALA A 274 4.72 -7.16 -3.42
N ASN A 275 5.55 -7.95 -2.74
CA ASN A 275 6.35 -9.00 -3.36
C ASN A 275 5.52 -10.23 -3.77
N ASP A 276 4.42 -10.49 -3.09
CA ASP A 276 3.48 -11.54 -3.50
C ASP A 276 2.88 -11.23 -4.87
N MET A 277 2.53 -9.96 -5.10
CA MET A 277 1.83 -9.51 -6.30
C MET A 277 2.75 -8.93 -7.38
N PHE A 278 4.05 -8.72 -7.05
CA PHE A 278 5.01 -8.19 -8.01
C PHE A 278 5.27 -9.19 -9.14
N GLY A 279 5.26 -8.72 -10.39
CA GLY A 279 5.41 -9.58 -11.57
C GLY A 279 4.23 -10.53 -11.84
N ALA A 280 3.09 -10.38 -11.15
CA ALA A 280 1.89 -11.13 -11.49
C ALA A 280 1.32 -10.63 -12.81
N MET A 281 1.00 -11.56 -13.73
CA MET A 281 0.31 -11.30 -14.98
C MET A 281 -1.19 -11.53 -14.84
N ALA A 282 -1.98 -11.20 -15.85
CA ALA A 282 -3.44 -11.31 -15.79
C ALA A 282 -3.92 -12.74 -15.47
N ASP A 283 -3.26 -13.73 -16.01
CA ASP A 283 -3.52 -15.17 -15.82
C ASP A 283 -3.00 -15.71 -14.48
N THR A 284 -1.91 -15.17 -13.93
CA THR A 284 -1.30 -15.66 -12.69
C THR A 284 -1.73 -14.90 -11.44
N ARG A 285 -2.36 -13.74 -11.60
CA ARG A 285 -2.71 -12.83 -10.51
C ARG A 285 -3.55 -13.49 -9.41
N LEU A 286 -4.61 -14.19 -9.79
CA LEU A 286 -5.53 -14.80 -8.82
C LEU A 286 -4.86 -15.92 -8.02
N ALA A 287 -4.09 -16.78 -8.69
CA ALA A 287 -3.33 -17.85 -8.00
C ALA A 287 -2.29 -17.30 -7.02
N ARG A 288 -1.58 -16.21 -7.37
CA ARG A 288 -0.66 -15.53 -6.46
C ARG A 288 -1.36 -14.90 -5.27
N GLN A 289 -2.49 -14.25 -5.50
CA GLN A 289 -3.32 -13.68 -4.45
C GLN A 289 -3.80 -14.76 -3.47
N GLU A 290 -4.31 -15.87 -3.97
CA GLU A 290 -4.76 -17.01 -3.16
C GLU A 290 -3.62 -17.59 -2.33
N LYS A 291 -2.44 -17.80 -2.93
CA LYS A 291 -1.24 -18.27 -2.22
C LYS A 291 -0.85 -17.30 -1.09
N ALA A 292 -0.86 -15.99 -1.35
CA ALA A 292 -0.57 -14.99 -0.35
C ALA A 292 -1.56 -15.04 0.82
N LEU A 293 -2.86 -15.13 0.55
CA LEU A 293 -3.90 -15.20 1.58
C LEU A 293 -3.85 -16.51 2.38
N LYS A 294 -3.54 -17.63 1.73
CA LYS A 294 -3.30 -18.91 2.43
C LYS A 294 -2.13 -18.79 3.41
N SER A 295 -1.03 -18.18 2.97
CA SER A 295 0.13 -17.94 3.83
C SER A 295 -0.20 -16.96 4.96
N ALA A 296 -0.96 -15.90 4.68
CA ALA A 296 -1.43 -14.95 5.69
C ALA A 296 -2.29 -15.65 6.76
N ARG A 297 -3.19 -16.55 6.38
CA ARG A 297 -4.02 -17.33 7.32
C ARG A 297 -3.17 -18.16 8.27
N ILE A 298 -2.16 -18.86 7.75
CA ILE A 298 -1.26 -19.67 8.56
C ILE A 298 -0.47 -18.78 9.53
N LEU A 299 0.14 -17.72 9.04
CA LEU A 299 0.95 -16.82 9.86
C LEU A 299 0.12 -16.13 10.95
N LEU A 300 -1.04 -15.58 10.62
CA LEU A 300 -1.93 -14.94 11.60
C LEU A 300 -2.44 -15.93 12.65
N GLY A 301 -2.77 -17.16 12.25
CA GLY A 301 -3.19 -18.22 13.16
C GLY A 301 -2.08 -18.58 14.17
N GLU A 302 -0.85 -18.75 13.70
CA GLU A 302 0.28 -19.06 14.57
C GLU A 302 0.67 -17.87 15.48
N LEU A 303 0.62 -16.64 14.96
CA LEU A 303 0.85 -15.46 15.79
C LEU A 303 -0.23 -15.34 16.88
N ARG A 304 -1.50 -15.55 16.56
CA ARG A 304 -2.58 -15.51 17.54
C ARG A 304 -2.46 -16.59 18.60
N LYS A 305 -2.05 -17.79 18.22
CA LYS A 305 -1.81 -18.90 19.15
C LYS A 305 -0.74 -18.58 20.21
N HIS A 306 0.33 -17.92 19.82
CA HIS A 306 1.48 -17.64 20.69
C HIS A 306 1.50 -16.21 21.26
N ALA A 307 0.69 -15.31 20.73
CA ALA A 307 0.50 -13.94 21.20
C ALA A 307 -1.00 -13.61 21.28
N PRO A 308 -1.78 -14.31 22.13
CA PRO A 308 -3.25 -14.26 22.13
C PRO A 308 -3.82 -12.90 22.44
N ARG A 309 -3.10 -12.04 23.17
CA ARG A 309 -3.54 -10.70 23.56
C ARG A 309 -2.94 -9.59 22.69
N ALA A 310 -2.00 -9.90 21.78
CA ALA A 310 -1.43 -8.89 20.91
C ALA A 310 -2.48 -8.33 19.95
N ILE A 311 -2.47 -7.02 19.77
CA ILE A 311 -3.28 -6.35 18.74
C ILE A 311 -2.50 -6.40 17.43
N ILE A 312 -3.09 -7.00 16.39
CA ILE A 312 -2.43 -7.21 15.10
C ILE A 312 -3.00 -6.26 14.06
N GLY A 313 -2.17 -5.39 13.53
CA GLY A 313 -2.48 -4.53 12.40
C GLY A 313 -1.96 -5.11 11.09
N VAL A 314 -2.85 -5.38 10.15
CA VAL A 314 -2.49 -5.88 8.81
C VAL A 314 -2.56 -4.73 7.82
N CYS A 315 -1.42 -4.35 7.26
CA CYS A 315 -1.34 -3.22 6.34
C CYS A 315 -1.80 -3.61 4.94
N THR A 316 -2.61 -2.75 4.32
CA THR A 316 -2.75 -2.78 2.87
C THR A 316 -1.48 -2.23 2.21
N THR A 317 -1.21 -2.69 0.99
CA THR A 317 -0.01 -2.33 0.24
C THR A 317 -0.30 -1.18 -0.73
N TYR A 318 0.63 -0.27 -0.88
CA TYR A 318 0.56 0.87 -1.80
C TYR A 318 0.82 0.47 -3.26
N CYS A 319 0.31 1.27 -4.21
CA CYS A 319 0.24 0.93 -5.64
C CYS A 319 1.53 1.23 -6.46
N GLY A 320 2.60 1.65 -5.82
CA GLY A 320 3.84 2.04 -6.52
C GLY A 320 3.79 3.45 -7.13
N CYS A 321 4.90 3.85 -7.72
CA CYS A 321 5.11 5.17 -8.30
C CYS A 321 4.62 5.29 -9.75
N ASP A 322 5.16 6.27 -10.47
CA ASP A 322 4.91 6.45 -11.90
C ASP A 322 5.69 5.46 -12.78
N GLN A 323 5.32 5.37 -14.07
CA GLN A 323 5.90 4.41 -15.04
C GLN A 323 7.41 4.57 -15.19
N ASP A 324 7.95 5.77 -15.03
CA ASP A 324 9.40 6.02 -15.10
C ASP A 324 10.17 5.18 -14.06
N GLY A 325 9.65 5.05 -12.83
CA GLY A 325 10.27 4.22 -11.80
C GLY A 325 10.19 2.72 -12.12
N PHE A 326 9.10 2.26 -12.72
CA PHE A 326 9.00 0.88 -13.22
C PHE A 326 10.01 0.64 -14.34
N GLY A 327 10.13 1.54 -15.31
CA GLY A 327 11.12 1.47 -16.37
C GLY A 327 12.55 1.45 -15.85
N ALA A 328 12.86 2.27 -14.83
CA ALA A 328 14.20 2.33 -14.25
C ALA A 328 14.62 1.03 -13.56
N ASN A 329 13.70 0.33 -12.87
CA ASN A 329 14.03 -0.88 -12.12
C ASN A 329 13.80 -2.18 -12.91
N TYR A 330 12.78 -2.23 -13.76
CA TYR A 330 12.30 -3.47 -14.37
C TYR A 330 12.24 -3.39 -15.90
N LYS A 331 12.72 -2.30 -16.46
CA LYS A 331 12.71 -2.04 -17.90
C LYS A 331 11.28 -2.14 -18.47
N SER A 332 11.06 -3.01 -19.48
CA SER A 332 9.72 -3.25 -20.06
C SER A 332 8.96 -4.41 -19.41
N PHE A 333 9.51 -5.02 -18.37
CA PHE A 333 8.97 -6.26 -17.77
C PHE A 333 7.64 -6.05 -17.07
N GLN A 334 7.42 -4.88 -16.40
CA GLN A 334 6.20 -4.60 -15.68
C GLN A 334 5.75 -3.15 -15.87
N SER A 335 4.46 -2.94 -16.03
CA SER A 335 3.87 -1.62 -16.07
C SER A 335 3.28 -1.19 -14.71
N LYS A 336 3.27 0.10 -14.46
CA LYS A 336 2.55 0.74 -13.37
C LYS A 336 1.08 0.28 -13.30
N TYR A 337 0.41 0.27 -14.46
CA TYR A 337 -0.99 -0.13 -14.55
C TYR A 337 -1.24 -1.56 -14.10
N GLN A 338 -0.41 -2.51 -14.59
CA GLN A 338 -0.51 -3.91 -14.21
C GLN A 338 -0.28 -4.09 -12.72
N PHE A 339 0.77 -3.49 -12.16
CA PHE A 339 1.05 -3.59 -10.74
C PHE A 339 -0.09 -2.99 -9.88
N ARG A 340 -0.60 -1.82 -10.25
CA ARG A 340 -1.74 -1.19 -9.55
C ARG A 340 -2.95 -2.11 -9.51
N ARG A 341 -3.36 -2.69 -10.63
CA ARG A 341 -4.47 -3.65 -10.69
C ARG A 341 -4.24 -4.87 -9.79
N ASN A 342 -3.01 -5.38 -9.76
CA ASN A 342 -2.66 -6.49 -8.90
C ASN A 342 -2.83 -6.10 -7.42
N ILE A 343 -2.33 -4.93 -7.03
CA ILE A 343 -2.40 -4.44 -5.65
C ILE A 343 -3.84 -4.11 -5.24
N HIS A 344 -4.64 -3.49 -6.09
CA HIS A 344 -6.05 -3.21 -5.77
C HIS A 344 -6.81 -4.52 -5.52
N GLY A 345 -6.68 -5.51 -6.40
CA GLY A 345 -7.32 -6.82 -6.20
C GLY A 345 -6.87 -7.50 -4.92
N TYR A 346 -5.57 -7.48 -4.65
CA TYR A 346 -4.99 -8.04 -3.44
C TYR A 346 -5.46 -7.32 -2.17
N ASN A 347 -5.42 -5.98 -2.12
CA ASN A 347 -5.86 -5.20 -0.96
C ASN A 347 -7.32 -5.46 -0.61
N LYS A 348 -8.19 -5.55 -1.64
CA LYS A 348 -9.59 -5.92 -1.41
C LYS A 348 -9.70 -7.31 -0.80
N ALA A 349 -9.07 -8.30 -1.41
CA ALA A 349 -9.13 -9.68 -0.93
C ALA A 349 -8.50 -9.84 0.48
N LEU A 350 -7.42 -9.11 0.77
CA LEU A 350 -6.82 -9.06 2.10
C LEU A 350 -7.77 -8.46 3.13
N THR A 351 -8.46 -7.37 2.77
CA THR A 351 -9.45 -6.72 3.65
C THR A 351 -10.61 -7.65 3.95
N ASP A 352 -11.18 -8.28 2.92
CA ASP A 352 -12.28 -9.24 3.07
C ASP A 352 -11.84 -10.45 3.90
N PHE A 353 -10.62 -10.94 3.68
CA PHE A 353 -10.04 -12.03 4.45
C PHE A 353 -9.88 -11.68 5.93
N VAL A 354 -9.28 -10.53 6.26
CA VAL A 354 -9.10 -10.10 7.66
C VAL A 354 -10.44 -9.96 8.35
N LYS A 355 -11.46 -9.40 7.71
CA LYS A 355 -12.83 -9.34 8.24
C LYS A 355 -13.41 -10.73 8.51
N SER A 356 -13.17 -11.69 7.61
CA SER A 356 -13.69 -13.05 7.74
C SER A 356 -13.10 -13.82 8.92
N LEU A 357 -11.99 -13.34 9.51
CA LEU A 357 -11.40 -13.95 10.70
C LEU A 357 -12.27 -13.75 11.95
N ASN A 358 -13.13 -12.72 11.97
CA ASN A 358 -13.96 -12.33 13.11
C ASN A 358 -13.17 -12.21 14.42
N ASP A 359 -11.91 -11.79 14.34
CA ASP A 359 -11.02 -11.59 15.48
C ASP A 359 -10.92 -10.08 15.79
N PRO A 360 -11.48 -9.61 16.93
CA PRO A 360 -11.48 -8.19 17.29
C PRO A 360 -10.07 -7.63 17.54
N GLY A 361 -9.08 -8.49 17.79
CA GLY A 361 -7.69 -8.10 17.94
C GLY A 361 -6.91 -8.06 16.62
N ILE A 362 -7.54 -8.32 15.47
CA ILE A 362 -6.91 -8.20 14.14
C ILE A 362 -7.67 -7.19 13.30
N SER A 363 -7.00 -6.16 12.79
CA SER A 363 -7.63 -5.13 11.99
C SER A 363 -6.75 -4.65 10.82
N ILE A 364 -7.39 -4.03 9.82
CA ILE A 364 -6.69 -3.44 8.68
C ILE A 364 -6.10 -2.08 9.06
N ILE A 365 -4.84 -1.87 8.65
CA ILE A 365 -4.23 -0.55 8.57
C ILE A 365 -4.24 -0.12 7.11
N PRO A 366 -5.08 0.83 6.72
CA PRO A 366 -5.23 1.20 5.33
C PRO A 366 -4.08 2.13 4.88
N LEU A 367 -2.97 1.57 4.39
CA LEU A 367 -1.83 2.35 3.93
C LEU A 367 -1.90 2.77 2.46
N HIS A 368 -2.69 2.07 1.63
CA HIS A 368 -2.70 2.33 0.20
C HIS A 368 -3.19 3.73 -0.17
N GLN A 369 -4.15 4.29 0.58
CA GLN A 369 -4.72 5.59 0.26
C GLN A 369 -3.84 6.78 0.67
N CYS A 370 -2.92 6.61 1.64
CA CYS A 370 -2.24 7.75 2.26
C CYS A 370 -0.99 8.24 1.53
N ILE A 371 -0.41 7.43 0.65
CA ILE A 371 0.86 7.72 -0.01
C ILE A 371 0.66 8.49 -1.32
N ASP A 372 1.42 9.57 -1.51
CA ASP A 372 1.41 10.33 -2.75
C ASP A 372 2.08 9.53 -3.89
N PRO A 373 1.33 9.13 -4.95
CA PRO A 373 1.90 8.34 -6.03
C PRO A 373 2.88 9.12 -6.91
N GLU A 374 2.93 10.43 -6.81
CA GLU A 374 3.81 11.30 -7.62
C GLU A 374 4.94 11.94 -6.80
N GLY A 375 4.65 12.37 -5.57
CA GLY A 375 5.58 13.12 -4.72
C GLY A 375 6.39 12.27 -3.77
N SER A 376 5.90 11.10 -3.38
CA SER A 376 6.46 10.33 -2.26
C SER A 376 7.50 9.28 -2.65
N TYR A 377 7.86 9.17 -3.93
CA TYR A 377 8.85 8.18 -4.38
C TYR A 377 10.20 8.82 -4.69
N MET A 378 11.26 8.01 -4.58
CA MET A 378 12.62 8.47 -4.86
C MET A 378 12.77 8.97 -6.28
N LYS A 379 13.28 10.20 -6.45
CA LYS A 379 13.55 10.81 -7.75
C LYS A 379 15.00 10.60 -8.18
N GLY A 380 15.22 10.47 -9.47
CA GLY A 380 16.51 10.46 -10.15
C GLY A 380 16.62 11.58 -11.17
N ARG A 381 17.84 11.94 -11.54
CA ARG A 381 18.11 12.92 -12.59
C ARG A 381 18.21 12.22 -13.94
N TYR A 382 17.43 12.67 -14.90
CA TYR A 382 17.39 12.13 -16.27
C TYR A 382 17.57 13.25 -17.29
N THR A 383 18.31 12.99 -18.34
CA THR A 383 18.37 13.92 -19.48
C THR A 383 17.13 13.74 -20.36
N VAL A 384 16.56 14.85 -20.82
CA VAL A 384 15.36 14.83 -21.70
C VAL A 384 15.65 14.07 -22.99
N HIS A 385 16.85 14.24 -23.53
CA HIS A 385 17.32 13.57 -24.74
C HIS A 385 18.83 13.37 -24.67
N ALA A 386 19.37 12.33 -25.29
CA ALA A 386 20.80 12.01 -25.29
C ALA A 386 21.72 13.18 -25.70
N ARG A 387 21.25 14.06 -26.59
CA ARG A 387 21.96 15.26 -27.06
C ARG A 387 21.62 16.52 -26.25
N SER A 388 20.68 16.46 -25.29
CA SER A 388 20.24 17.60 -24.50
C SER A 388 21.00 17.63 -23.18
N LYS A 389 21.39 18.85 -22.74
CA LYS A 389 21.90 19.08 -21.38
C LYS A 389 20.76 19.29 -20.36
N LYS A 390 19.50 19.37 -20.82
CA LYS A 390 18.35 19.58 -19.94
C LYS A 390 18.11 18.34 -19.07
N VAL A 391 18.12 18.53 -17.77
CA VAL A 391 17.88 17.49 -16.76
C VAL A 391 16.51 17.69 -16.12
N VAL A 392 15.76 16.60 -15.94
CA VAL A 392 14.49 16.56 -15.24
C VAL A 392 14.55 15.52 -14.12
N LEU A 393 13.69 15.68 -13.11
CA LEU A 393 13.52 14.69 -12.04
C LEU A 393 12.37 13.76 -12.41
N ARG A 394 12.63 12.45 -12.34
CA ARG A 394 11.63 11.41 -12.56
C ARG A 394 11.76 10.33 -11.49
N ASP A 395 10.74 9.50 -11.32
CA ASP A 395 10.80 8.36 -10.42
C ASP A 395 11.89 7.39 -10.85
N ARG A 396 12.70 6.94 -9.89
CA ARG A 396 13.79 5.99 -10.13
C ARG A 396 13.59 4.63 -9.46
N ASN A 397 12.56 4.49 -8.64
CA ASN A 397 12.25 3.24 -7.95
C ASN A 397 10.74 3.00 -7.91
N ALA A 398 10.30 1.88 -8.46
CA ALA A 398 8.88 1.56 -8.62
C ALA A 398 8.14 1.35 -7.30
N LEU A 399 8.80 0.74 -6.29
CA LEU A 399 8.14 0.20 -5.10
C LEU A 399 8.55 0.89 -3.80
N HIS A 400 9.76 1.43 -3.75
CA HIS A 400 10.28 1.97 -2.50
C HIS A 400 10.02 3.47 -2.41
N PRO A 401 9.17 3.91 -1.49
CA PRO A 401 8.96 5.33 -1.23
C PRO A 401 10.25 6.04 -0.84
N GLY A 402 10.29 7.35 -1.03
CA GLY A 402 11.27 8.24 -0.46
C GLY A 402 10.94 8.59 1.00
N LEU A 403 11.59 9.64 1.50
CA LEU A 403 11.40 10.10 2.87
C LEU A 403 9.95 10.55 3.14
N GLU A 404 9.36 11.29 2.21
CA GLU A 404 7.99 11.80 2.30
C GLU A 404 6.97 10.66 2.40
N GLY A 405 7.15 9.61 1.60
CA GLY A 405 6.32 8.41 1.70
C GLY A 405 6.55 7.63 2.99
N GLY A 406 7.77 7.65 3.52
CA GLY A 406 8.08 7.13 4.86
C GLY A 406 7.30 7.86 5.94
N TYR A 407 7.18 9.18 5.87
CA TYR A 407 6.36 9.97 6.79
C TYR A 407 4.88 9.62 6.69
N GLN A 408 4.33 9.58 5.49
CA GLN A 408 2.91 9.24 5.26
C GLN A 408 2.55 7.85 5.78
N LEU A 409 3.41 6.85 5.56
CA LEU A 409 3.20 5.49 6.06
C LEU A 409 3.30 5.43 7.59
N GLY A 410 4.28 6.09 8.18
CA GLY A 410 4.45 6.14 9.63
C GLY A 410 3.29 6.84 10.33
N ASP A 411 2.80 7.96 9.78
CA ASP A 411 1.63 8.69 10.29
C ASP A 411 0.36 7.84 10.24
N ALA A 412 0.14 7.09 9.16
CA ALA A 412 -1.03 6.22 9.04
C ALA A 412 -0.98 5.06 10.06
N ILE A 413 0.19 4.45 10.29
CA ILE A 413 0.37 3.45 11.34
C ILE A 413 0.18 4.07 12.72
N TYR A 414 0.72 5.26 12.95
CA TYR A 414 0.55 5.99 14.20
C TYR A 414 -0.93 6.30 14.48
N CYS A 415 -1.68 6.76 13.49
CA CYS A 415 -3.11 7.05 13.64
C CYS A 415 -3.91 5.78 14.01
N TRP A 416 -3.61 4.65 13.38
CA TRP A 416 -4.20 3.37 13.75
C TRP A 416 -3.82 2.97 15.19
N LEU A 417 -2.55 3.04 15.54
CA LEU A 417 -2.04 2.68 16.87
C LEU A 417 -2.68 3.53 17.97
N ARG A 418 -2.81 4.86 17.75
CA ARG A 418 -3.49 5.77 18.67
C ARG A 418 -4.94 5.37 18.93
N LYS A 419 -5.64 4.89 17.91
CA LYS A 419 -7.01 4.38 18.08
C LYS A 419 -7.04 3.11 18.96
N GLN A 420 -6.07 2.23 18.83
CA GLN A 420 -5.97 1.04 19.67
C GLN A 420 -5.61 1.37 21.12
N LEU A 421 -4.86 2.44 21.34
CA LEU A 421 -4.44 2.90 22.67
C LEU A 421 -5.54 3.64 23.46
N GLU A 422 -6.73 3.86 22.89
CA GLU A 422 -7.89 4.37 23.64
C GLU A 422 -8.41 3.34 24.65
N ALA A 423 -8.24 2.05 24.38
CA ALA A 423 -8.61 0.99 25.30
C ALA A 423 -7.58 0.90 26.45
N PRO A 424 -8.01 0.60 27.69
CA PRO A 424 -7.09 0.25 28.76
C PRO A 424 -6.16 -0.88 28.34
N ALA A 425 -4.95 -0.93 28.93
CA ALA A 425 -4.08 -2.08 28.73
C ALA A 425 -4.84 -3.36 29.10
N ALA A 426 -4.78 -4.39 28.26
CA ALA A 426 -5.27 -5.71 28.63
C ALA A 426 -4.52 -6.17 29.88
N LYS A 427 -5.26 -6.39 31.00
CA LYS A 427 -4.71 -6.89 32.26
C LYS A 427 -4.18 -8.29 32.11
#